data_72740b9a6946abe8e4455fa639c1327d
#
_entry.id   72740b9a6946abe8e4455fa639c1327d
#
_cell.length_a   1.000
_cell.length_b   1.000
_cell.length_c   1.000
_cell.angle_alpha   90.00
_cell.angle_beta   90.00
_cell.angle_gamma   90.00
#
_symmetry.space_group_name_H-M   'P 1'
#
loop_
_entity.id
_entity.type
_entity.pdbx_description
1 polymer ?
#
loop_
_entity_poly.entity_id
_entity_poly.type
_entity_poly.pdbx_seq_one_letter_code
_entity_poly.pdbx_strand_id
1 'polypeptide(L)'
;MSSRKIKKEKYGKERVIYEIKESLEHKIVLRLEAPLLGLISFSIALWGSKIFTALSPGTSIIFQISGYNIHLHHFHYGIIALAIGLILTFFEGQWFVRIEHVLFGAGLGFIVDEYWLLLIFDDTTYFGPESQFISAMIGLVISIIYIVVIIGVYFMTKEERKIWRELYEAVKSDKVKIDI
;
A
#
# COMPACT_ATOMS: atom_id res chain seq x y z
N MET A 1 -29.84 44.86 0.90
CA MET A 1 -29.04 43.78 0.28
C MET A 1 -29.96 42.98 -0.62
N SER A 2 -29.62 42.81 -1.92
CA SER A 2 -30.58 42.23 -2.91
C SER A 2 -30.73 40.72 -2.66
N SER A 3 -31.95 40.19 -2.71
CA SER A 3 -32.32 38.77 -2.59
C SER A 3 -31.46 37.85 -3.48
N ARG A 4 -31.02 38.32 -4.65
CA ARG A 4 -30.11 37.60 -5.56
C ARG A 4 -28.70 37.43 -5.00
N LYS A 5 -28.17 38.40 -4.26
CA LYS A 5 -26.83 38.34 -3.67
C LYS A 5 -26.77 37.30 -2.55
N ILE A 6 -27.78 37.27 -1.68
CA ILE A 6 -27.94 36.30 -0.60
C ILE A 6 -28.02 34.85 -1.13
N LYS A 7 -28.80 34.66 -2.22
CA LYS A 7 -28.97 33.35 -2.85
C LYS A 7 -27.66 32.81 -3.47
N LYS A 8 -26.91 33.71 -4.14
CA LYS A 8 -25.61 33.36 -4.77
C LYS A 8 -24.54 32.99 -3.73
N GLU A 9 -24.49 33.70 -2.61
CA GLU A 9 -23.56 33.46 -1.48
C GLU A 9 -23.88 32.13 -0.77
N LYS A 10 -25.17 31.80 -0.57
CA LYS A 10 -25.60 30.53 0.00
C LYS A 10 -25.20 29.33 -0.88
N TYR A 11 -25.42 29.39 -2.19
CA TYR A 11 -25.01 28.32 -3.12
C TYR A 11 -23.50 28.18 -3.22
N GLY A 12 -22.75 29.28 -3.13
CA GLY A 12 -21.28 29.23 -3.08
C GLY A 12 -20.77 28.48 -1.87
N LYS A 13 -21.27 28.76 -0.67
CA LYS A 13 -20.90 28.07 0.58
C LYS A 13 -21.22 26.56 0.53
N GLU A 14 -22.43 26.20 0.12
CA GLU A 14 -22.86 24.80 0.05
C GLU A 14 -21.97 23.99 -0.91
N ARG A 15 -21.58 24.57 -2.04
CA ARG A 15 -20.68 23.94 -3.01
C ARG A 15 -19.28 23.73 -2.43
N VAL A 16 -18.69 24.74 -1.81
CA VAL A 16 -17.35 24.64 -1.20
C VAL A 16 -17.34 23.57 -0.10
N ILE A 17 -18.36 23.55 0.76
CA ILE A 17 -18.49 22.54 1.82
C ILE A 17 -18.57 21.12 1.22
N TYR A 18 -19.33 20.95 0.15
CA TYR A 18 -19.45 19.67 -0.53
C TYR A 18 -18.13 19.21 -1.13
N GLU A 19 -17.42 20.07 -1.86
CA GLU A 19 -16.12 19.77 -2.47
C GLU A 19 -15.06 19.41 -1.42
N ILE A 20 -15.03 20.12 -0.30
CA ILE A 20 -14.12 19.81 0.83
C ILE A 20 -14.45 18.43 1.41
N LYS A 21 -15.73 18.15 1.67
CA LYS A 21 -16.18 16.88 2.24
C LYS A 21 -15.80 15.70 1.34
N GLU A 22 -16.11 15.79 0.04
CA GLU A 22 -15.80 14.77 -0.95
C GLU A 22 -14.29 14.49 -1.05
N SER A 23 -13.49 15.56 -1.14
CA SER A 23 -12.02 15.44 -1.17
C SER A 23 -11.46 14.76 0.06
N LEU A 24 -12.04 15.04 1.22
CA LEU A 24 -11.57 14.49 2.49
C LEU A 24 -11.94 13.03 2.70
N GLU A 25 -13.21 12.68 2.45
CA GLU A 25 -13.67 11.29 2.52
C GLU A 25 -12.81 10.40 1.62
N HIS A 26 -12.47 10.91 0.46
CA HIS A 26 -11.65 10.22 -0.51
C HIS A 26 -10.20 9.99 -0.05
N LYS A 27 -9.56 11.02 0.54
CA LYS A 27 -8.21 10.90 1.14
C LYS A 27 -8.18 9.91 2.30
N ILE A 28 -9.22 9.91 3.13
CA ILE A 28 -9.34 9.00 4.29
C ILE A 28 -9.47 7.54 3.82
N VAL A 29 -10.31 7.28 2.83
CA VAL A 29 -10.48 5.93 2.26
C VAL A 29 -9.16 5.43 1.68
N LEU A 30 -8.47 6.25 0.90
CA LEU A 30 -7.20 5.88 0.30
C LEU A 30 -6.11 5.58 1.33
N ARG A 31 -6.03 6.35 2.43
CA ARG A 31 -5.08 6.11 3.52
C ARG A 31 -5.27 4.76 4.21
N LEU A 32 -6.50 4.26 4.31
CA LEU A 32 -6.80 2.95 4.90
C LEU A 32 -6.61 1.83 3.89
N GLU A 33 -7.03 2.06 2.64
CA GLU A 33 -6.99 1.08 1.57
C GLU A 33 -5.56 0.73 1.16
N ALA A 34 -4.68 1.72 1.07
CA ALA A 34 -3.32 1.57 0.59
C ALA A 34 -2.48 0.56 1.41
N PRO A 35 -2.33 0.70 2.75
CA PRO A 35 -1.58 -0.29 3.53
C PRO A 35 -2.26 -1.67 3.56
N LEU A 36 -3.60 -1.73 3.43
CA LEU A 36 -4.31 -3.00 3.32
C LEU A 36 -3.97 -3.72 2.01
N LEU A 37 -3.93 -3.00 0.89
CA LEU A 37 -3.47 -3.54 -0.40
C LEU A 37 -2.02 -4.02 -0.32
N GLY A 38 -1.15 -3.29 0.38
CA GLY A 38 0.22 -3.70 0.65
C GLY A 38 0.31 -5.01 1.42
N LEU A 39 -0.47 -5.17 2.49
CA LEU A 39 -0.52 -6.41 3.27
C LEU A 39 -1.04 -7.60 2.45
N ILE A 40 -2.11 -7.40 1.69
CA ILE A 40 -2.70 -8.45 0.84
C ILE A 40 -1.70 -8.90 -0.22
N SER A 41 -1.09 -7.97 -0.96
CA SER A 41 -0.12 -8.29 -2.01
C SER A 41 1.17 -8.91 -1.44
N PHE A 42 1.64 -8.46 -0.28
CA PHE A 42 2.72 -9.09 0.47
C PHE A 42 2.41 -10.57 0.77
N SER A 43 1.24 -10.83 1.34
CA SER A 43 0.81 -12.18 1.70
C SER A 43 0.67 -13.08 0.47
N ILE A 44 0.09 -12.58 -0.61
CA ILE A 44 -0.05 -13.32 -1.87
C ILE A 44 1.33 -13.65 -2.46
N ALA A 45 2.25 -12.68 -2.50
CA ALA A 45 3.58 -12.89 -3.05
C ALA A 45 4.38 -13.90 -2.20
N LEU A 46 4.39 -13.75 -0.87
CA LEU A 46 5.12 -14.63 0.03
C LEU A 46 4.60 -16.08 -0.01
N TRP A 47 3.30 -16.26 0.22
CA TRP A 47 2.71 -17.60 0.30
C TRP A 47 2.46 -18.21 -1.07
N GLY A 48 2.13 -17.37 -2.08
CA GLY A 48 1.96 -17.79 -3.45
C GLY A 48 3.24 -18.37 -4.04
N SER A 49 4.39 -17.73 -3.81
CA SER A 49 5.70 -18.23 -4.23
C SER A 49 6.00 -19.58 -3.59
N LYS A 50 5.80 -19.70 -2.27
CA LYS A 50 6.04 -20.97 -1.55
C LYS A 50 5.17 -22.11 -2.08
N ILE A 51 3.87 -21.83 -2.29
CA ILE A 51 2.93 -22.82 -2.85
C ILE A 51 3.35 -23.21 -4.27
N PHE A 52 3.67 -22.21 -5.11
CA PHE A 52 4.12 -22.44 -6.49
C PHE A 52 5.37 -23.32 -6.53
N THR A 53 6.37 -22.99 -5.73
CA THR A 53 7.63 -23.74 -5.68
C THR A 53 7.43 -25.17 -5.15
N ALA A 54 6.51 -25.36 -4.17
CA ALA A 54 6.17 -26.67 -3.67
C ALA A 54 5.42 -27.54 -4.70
N LEU A 55 4.55 -26.94 -5.52
CA LEU A 55 3.80 -27.65 -6.55
C LEU A 55 4.59 -27.87 -7.85
N SER A 56 5.59 -27.06 -8.11
CA SER A 56 6.38 -27.08 -9.34
C SER A 56 7.89 -27.05 -9.05
N PRO A 57 8.41 -28.07 -8.34
CA PRO A 57 9.83 -28.09 -7.97
C PRO A 57 10.71 -28.13 -9.24
N GLY A 58 11.75 -27.31 -9.25
CA GLY A 58 12.72 -27.23 -10.35
C GLY A 58 12.30 -26.37 -11.54
N THR A 59 11.13 -25.70 -11.50
CA THR A 59 10.80 -24.68 -12.49
C THR A 59 11.55 -23.38 -12.18
N SER A 60 12.60 -23.11 -12.91
CA SER A 60 13.34 -21.85 -12.84
C SER A 60 13.39 -21.20 -14.21
N ILE A 61 13.30 -19.87 -14.26
CA ILE A 61 13.57 -19.13 -15.49
C ILE A 61 15.07 -18.97 -15.60
N ILE A 62 15.66 -19.61 -16.61
CA ILE A 62 17.09 -19.59 -16.87
C ILE A 62 17.36 -18.76 -18.11
N PHE A 63 18.20 -17.74 -17.97
CA PHE A 63 18.75 -16.98 -19.09
C PHE A 63 20.19 -17.37 -19.36
N GLN A 64 20.51 -17.62 -20.63
CA GLN A 64 21.88 -17.86 -21.03
C GLN A 64 22.49 -16.58 -21.61
N ILE A 65 23.45 -15.99 -20.90
CA ILE A 65 24.15 -14.79 -21.34
C ILE A 65 25.64 -15.07 -21.36
N SER A 66 26.26 -14.94 -22.51
CA SER A 66 27.73 -15.13 -22.70
C SER A 66 28.27 -16.46 -22.14
N GLY A 67 27.47 -17.54 -22.23
CA GLY A 67 27.87 -18.87 -21.74
C GLY A 67 27.57 -19.11 -20.26
N TYR A 68 27.04 -18.13 -19.53
CA TYR A 68 26.61 -18.28 -18.15
C TYR A 68 25.10 -18.52 -18.09
N ASN A 69 24.68 -19.48 -17.25
CA ASN A 69 23.28 -19.72 -16.93
C ASN A 69 22.91 -18.84 -15.74
N ILE A 70 22.06 -17.84 -15.97
CA ILE A 70 21.54 -16.95 -14.94
C ILE A 70 20.17 -17.45 -14.53
N HIS A 71 20.04 -17.87 -13.26
CA HIS A 71 18.78 -18.24 -12.65
C HIS A 71 18.07 -16.98 -12.15
N LEU A 72 16.83 -16.73 -12.61
CA LEU A 72 16.00 -15.69 -12.06
C LEU A 72 15.23 -16.24 -10.85
N HIS A 73 15.59 -15.73 -9.71
CA HIS A 73 14.94 -15.98 -8.44
C HIS A 73 13.82 -14.98 -8.15
N HIS A 74 12.89 -15.31 -7.26
CA HIS A 74 11.75 -14.45 -6.91
C HIS A 74 12.20 -13.10 -6.35
N PHE A 75 13.32 -13.03 -5.63
CA PHE A 75 13.82 -11.76 -5.11
C PHE A 75 14.18 -10.75 -6.22
N HIS A 76 14.56 -11.18 -7.41
CA HIS A 76 14.80 -10.28 -8.55
C HIS A 76 13.50 -9.58 -8.97
N TYR A 77 12.38 -10.34 -9.03
CA TYR A 77 11.06 -9.74 -9.27
C TYR A 77 10.68 -8.80 -8.13
N GLY A 78 11.03 -9.17 -6.90
CA GLY A 78 10.84 -8.32 -5.73
C GLY A 78 11.56 -6.98 -5.83
N ILE A 79 12.84 -6.98 -6.21
CA ILE A 79 13.63 -5.76 -6.42
C ILE A 79 13.04 -4.89 -7.53
N ILE A 80 12.66 -5.51 -8.66
CA ILE A 80 12.04 -4.78 -9.79
C ILE A 80 10.72 -4.16 -9.36
N ALA A 81 9.87 -4.90 -8.63
CA ALA A 81 8.60 -4.39 -8.13
C ALA A 81 8.80 -3.19 -7.18
N LEU A 82 9.77 -3.27 -6.25
CA LEU A 82 10.12 -2.15 -5.36
C LEU A 82 10.64 -0.95 -6.14
N ALA A 83 11.50 -1.15 -7.15
CA ALA A 83 12.02 -0.06 -7.98
C ALA A 83 10.91 0.64 -8.77
N ILE A 84 9.99 -0.12 -9.37
CA ILE A 84 8.83 0.45 -10.06
C ILE A 84 7.91 1.17 -9.06
N GLY A 85 7.64 0.56 -7.90
CA GLY A 85 6.87 1.18 -6.81
C GLY A 85 7.47 2.51 -6.40
N LEU A 86 8.80 2.58 -6.21
CA LEU A 86 9.51 3.81 -5.87
C LEU A 86 9.37 4.89 -6.97
N ILE A 87 9.43 4.51 -8.24
CA ILE A 87 9.20 5.45 -9.34
C ILE A 87 7.77 6.00 -9.30
N LEU A 88 6.79 5.17 -8.96
CA LEU A 88 5.38 5.59 -8.91
C LEU A 88 5.10 6.61 -7.80
N THR A 89 5.93 6.70 -6.73
CA THR A 89 5.78 7.72 -5.68
C THR A 89 5.91 9.16 -6.21
N PHE A 90 6.54 9.35 -7.36
CA PHE A 90 6.68 10.67 -8.00
C PHE A 90 5.44 11.10 -8.78
N PHE A 91 4.45 10.23 -8.96
CA PHE A 91 3.23 10.53 -9.69
C PHE A 91 2.06 10.77 -8.74
N GLU A 92 1.33 11.85 -8.98
CA GLU A 92 0.12 12.16 -8.24
C GLU A 92 -1.08 11.38 -8.78
N GLY A 93 -1.94 10.91 -7.89
CA GLY A 93 -3.19 10.26 -8.24
C GLY A 93 -3.42 8.95 -7.47
N GLN A 94 -4.69 8.65 -7.24
CA GLN A 94 -5.10 7.52 -6.38
C GLN A 94 -4.72 6.15 -6.94
N TRP A 95 -4.75 6.00 -8.25
CA TRP A 95 -4.34 4.77 -8.90
C TRP A 95 -2.85 4.49 -8.70
N PHE A 96 -2.02 5.54 -8.77
CA PHE A 96 -0.58 5.40 -8.53
C PHE A 96 -0.31 4.98 -7.09
N VAL A 97 -0.97 5.58 -6.10
CA VAL A 97 -0.83 5.20 -4.68
C VAL A 97 -1.25 3.74 -4.44
N ARG A 98 -2.34 3.27 -5.06
CA ARG A 98 -2.77 1.87 -4.95
C ARG A 98 -1.77 0.91 -5.56
N ILE A 99 -1.33 1.18 -6.80
CA ILE A 99 -0.36 0.33 -7.51
C ILE A 99 0.98 0.30 -6.78
N GLU A 100 1.45 1.44 -6.29
CA GLU A 100 2.65 1.57 -5.48
C GLU A 100 2.61 0.63 -4.26
N HIS A 101 1.54 0.68 -3.47
CA HIS A 101 1.40 -0.19 -2.29
C HIS A 101 1.29 -1.67 -2.64
N VAL A 102 0.63 -2.01 -3.74
CA VAL A 102 0.62 -3.38 -4.27
C VAL A 102 2.02 -3.84 -4.65
N LEU A 103 2.78 -3.00 -5.35
CA LEU A 103 4.14 -3.32 -5.76
C LEU A 103 5.10 -3.42 -4.57
N PHE A 104 5.00 -2.51 -3.59
CA PHE A 104 5.80 -2.60 -2.37
C PHE A 104 5.48 -3.86 -1.57
N GLY A 105 4.21 -4.18 -1.39
CA GLY A 105 3.81 -5.41 -0.72
C GLY A 105 4.33 -6.66 -1.44
N ALA A 106 4.04 -6.78 -2.72
CA ALA A 106 4.50 -7.92 -3.53
C ALA A 106 6.03 -8.02 -3.57
N GLY A 107 6.72 -6.90 -3.75
CA GLY A 107 8.18 -6.84 -3.77
C GLY A 107 8.80 -7.34 -2.48
N LEU A 108 8.31 -6.87 -1.33
CA LEU A 108 8.73 -7.35 -0.02
C LEU A 108 8.42 -8.85 0.16
N GLY A 109 7.24 -9.31 -0.29
CA GLY A 109 6.84 -10.71 -0.20
C GLY A 109 7.80 -11.64 -0.94
N PHE A 110 8.18 -11.30 -2.17
CA PHE A 110 9.15 -12.06 -2.96
C PHE A 110 10.55 -12.05 -2.35
N ILE A 111 11.02 -10.93 -1.79
CA ILE A 111 12.31 -10.84 -1.13
C ILE A 111 12.33 -11.69 0.14
N VAL A 112 11.27 -11.65 0.94
CA VAL A 112 11.15 -12.44 2.18
C VAL A 112 11.07 -13.94 1.89
N ASP A 113 10.41 -14.33 0.80
CA ASP A 113 10.35 -15.73 0.38
C ASP A 113 11.76 -16.33 0.19
N GLU A 114 12.67 -15.59 -0.44
CA GLU A 114 14.03 -16.02 -0.73
C GLU A 114 15.10 -15.36 0.18
N TYR A 115 14.69 -14.83 1.33
CA TYR A 115 15.62 -14.13 2.24
C TYR A 115 16.81 -14.99 2.67
N TRP A 116 16.58 -16.29 2.89
CA TRP A 116 17.64 -17.24 3.24
C TRP A 116 18.69 -17.37 2.13
N LEU A 117 18.23 -17.42 0.87
CA LEU A 117 19.10 -17.50 -0.29
C LEU A 117 19.98 -16.25 -0.40
N LEU A 118 19.44 -15.06 -0.08
CA LEU A 118 20.22 -13.82 -0.03
C LEU A 118 21.29 -13.80 1.04
N LEU A 119 21.10 -14.54 2.14
CA LEU A 119 22.08 -14.61 3.23
C LEU A 119 23.21 -15.60 2.95
N ILE A 120 22.90 -16.76 2.39
CA ILE A 120 23.84 -17.90 2.29
C ILE A 120 24.39 -18.04 0.88
N PHE A 121 23.69 -17.51 -0.15
CA PHE A 121 24.03 -17.68 -1.57
C PHE A 121 24.15 -19.14 -2.01
N ASP A 122 23.33 -20.02 -1.42
CA ASP A 122 23.33 -21.46 -1.69
C ASP A 122 21.91 -21.95 -2.00
N ASP A 123 21.66 -22.25 -3.27
CA ASP A 123 20.37 -22.70 -3.79
C ASP A 123 19.93 -24.04 -3.18
N THR A 124 20.89 -24.86 -2.75
CA THR A 124 20.60 -26.20 -2.24
C THR A 124 19.88 -26.19 -0.90
N THR A 125 20.04 -25.12 -0.12
CA THR A 125 19.44 -24.95 1.21
C THR A 125 18.08 -24.25 1.18
N TYR A 126 17.64 -23.74 0.03
CA TYR A 126 16.37 -23.00 -0.08
C TYR A 126 15.14 -23.79 0.41
N PHE A 127 15.09 -25.08 0.13
CA PHE A 127 13.98 -25.95 0.55
C PHE A 127 14.16 -26.53 1.98
N GLY A 128 15.27 -26.20 2.65
CA GLY A 128 15.52 -26.65 4.02
C GLY A 128 14.52 -26.12 5.03
N PRO A 129 14.28 -26.86 6.13
CA PRO A 129 13.35 -26.43 7.18
C PRO A 129 13.75 -25.11 7.82
N GLU A 130 15.05 -24.82 7.94
CA GLU A 130 15.57 -23.56 8.47
C GLU A 130 15.18 -22.38 7.60
N SER A 131 15.37 -22.51 6.27
CA SER A 131 14.99 -21.48 5.30
C SER A 131 13.50 -21.16 5.37
N GLN A 132 12.66 -22.19 5.38
CA GLN A 132 11.22 -22.05 5.44
C GLN A 132 10.77 -21.40 6.75
N PHE A 133 11.38 -21.79 7.87
CA PHE A 133 11.10 -21.23 9.19
C PHE A 133 11.48 -19.75 9.26
N ILE A 134 12.68 -19.37 8.82
CA ILE A 134 13.16 -17.98 8.87
C ILE A 134 12.30 -17.08 7.99
N SER A 135 12.00 -17.49 6.76
CA SER A 135 11.11 -16.72 5.87
C SER A 135 9.71 -16.54 6.49
N ALA A 136 9.16 -17.58 7.11
CA ALA A 136 7.86 -17.51 7.77
C ALA A 136 7.89 -16.56 8.98
N MET A 137 8.95 -16.58 9.80
CA MET A 137 9.12 -15.68 10.95
C MET A 137 9.25 -14.21 10.51
N ILE A 138 10.06 -13.93 9.49
CA ILE A 138 10.20 -12.58 8.94
C ILE A 138 8.86 -12.11 8.35
N GLY A 139 8.19 -12.99 7.60
CA GLY A 139 6.87 -12.72 7.02
C GLY A 139 5.84 -12.38 8.10
N LEU A 140 5.85 -13.11 9.24
CA LEU A 140 4.98 -12.82 10.38
C LEU A 140 5.28 -11.44 10.99
N VAL A 141 6.55 -11.10 11.20
CA VAL A 141 6.95 -9.80 11.75
C VAL A 141 6.50 -8.66 10.84
N ILE A 142 6.71 -8.78 9.53
CA ILE A 142 6.28 -7.76 8.56
C ILE A 142 4.76 -7.64 8.54
N SER A 143 4.02 -8.76 8.60
CA SER A 143 2.56 -8.76 8.68
C SER A 143 2.06 -8.03 9.92
N ILE A 144 2.70 -8.24 11.07
CA ILE A 144 2.37 -7.53 12.32
C ILE A 144 2.61 -6.03 12.15
N ILE A 145 3.72 -5.62 11.54
CA ILE A 145 4.02 -4.21 11.26
C ILE A 145 2.92 -3.59 10.39
N TYR A 146 2.50 -4.26 9.31
CA TYR A 146 1.39 -3.79 8.47
C TYR A 146 0.09 -3.63 9.27
N ILE A 147 -0.26 -4.61 10.12
CA ILE A 147 -1.45 -4.56 10.97
C ILE A 147 -1.38 -3.37 11.94
N VAL A 148 -0.24 -3.15 12.58
CA VAL A 148 -0.03 -2.00 13.49
C VAL A 148 -0.19 -0.68 12.74
N VAL A 149 0.37 -0.57 11.53
CA VAL A 149 0.22 0.62 10.67
C VAL A 149 -1.25 0.84 10.31
N ILE A 150 -1.97 -0.21 9.89
CA ILE A 150 -3.40 -0.11 9.54
C ILE A 150 -4.23 0.36 10.74
N ILE A 151 -3.98 -0.21 11.92
CA ILE A 151 -4.66 0.19 13.16
C ILE A 151 -4.34 1.65 13.50
N GLY A 152 -3.07 2.06 13.42
CA GLY A 152 -2.65 3.44 13.66
C GLY A 152 -3.34 4.43 12.71
N VAL A 153 -3.34 4.13 11.41
CA VAL A 153 -4.03 4.94 10.40
C VAL A 153 -5.53 4.99 10.66
N TYR A 154 -6.15 3.87 11.08
CA TYR A 154 -7.57 3.85 11.44
C TYR A 154 -7.89 4.82 12.59
N PHE A 155 -7.09 4.84 13.66
CA PHE A 155 -7.31 5.77 14.78
C PHE A 155 -7.09 7.22 14.36
N MET A 156 -6.04 7.51 13.58
CA MET A 156 -5.79 8.87 13.07
C MET A 156 -6.96 9.36 12.21
N THR A 157 -7.45 8.54 11.29
CA THR A 157 -8.57 8.91 10.41
C THR A 157 -9.90 9.05 11.17
N LYS A 158 -10.08 8.32 12.28
CA LYS A 158 -11.24 8.47 13.16
C LYS A 158 -11.27 9.84 13.83
N GLU A 159 -10.14 10.32 14.35
CA GLU A 159 -10.02 11.66 14.94
C GLU A 159 -10.20 12.76 13.90
N GLU A 160 -9.58 12.62 12.71
CA GLU A 160 -9.78 13.56 11.61
C GLU A 160 -11.27 13.69 11.24
N ARG A 161 -12.00 12.56 11.12
CA ARG A 161 -13.45 12.57 10.83
C ARG A 161 -14.27 13.29 11.92
N LYS A 162 -13.87 13.18 13.18
CA LYS A 162 -14.53 13.88 14.29
C LYS A 162 -14.34 15.39 14.16
N ILE A 163 -13.11 15.85 13.99
CA ILE A 163 -12.77 17.28 13.81
C ILE A 163 -13.53 17.87 12.62
N TRP A 164 -13.59 17.15 11.52
CA TRP A 164 -14.30 17.60 10.32
C TRP A 164 -15.81 17.66 10.52
N ARG A 165 -16.39 16.75 11.26
CA ARG A 165 -17.81 16.78 11.58
C ARG A 165 -18.13 18.02 12.42
N GLU A 166 -17.31 18.31 13.42
CA GLU A 166 -17.47 19.50 14.27
C GLU A 166 -17.32 20.78 13.45
N LEU A 167 -16.34 20.85 12.56
CA LEU A 167 -16.14 21.98 11.64
C LEU A 167 -17.34 22.17 10.69
N TYR A 168 -17.80 21.07 10.10
CA TYR A 168 -18.99 21.08 9.22
C TYR A 168 -20.23 21.63 9.92
N GLU A 169 -20.51 21.18 11.15
CA GLU A 169 -21.65 21.68 11.91
C GLU A 169 -21.46 23.15 12.34
N ALA A 170 -20.23 23.57 12.65
CA ALA A 170 -19.93 24.97 12.97
C ALA A 170 -20.15 25.90 11.77
N VAL A 171 -19.72 25.49 10.58
CA VAL A 171 -19.94 26.24 9.33
C VAL A 171 -21.41 26.26 8.94
N LYS A 172 -22.12 25.13 9.09
CA LYS A 172 -23.57 25.03 8.81
C LYS A 172 -24.39 25.90 9.72
N SER A 173 -23.99 26.06 10.98
CA SER A 173 -24.67 26.89 11.98
C SER A 173 -24.32 28.40 11.89
N ASP A 174 -23.61 28.84 10.86
CA ASP A 174 -23.12 30.23 10.68
C ASP A 174 -22.21 30.74 11.83
N LYS A 175 -21.71 29.85 12.67
CA LYS A 175 -20.77 30.22 13.76
C LYS A 175 -19.38 30.58 13.23
N VAL A 176 -19.04 30.11 12.04
CA VAL A 176 -17.78 30.42 11.34
C VAL A 176 -18.12 31.12 10.04
N LYS A 177 -17.66 32.35 9.87
CA LYS A 177 -17.74 33.06 8.58
C LYS A 177 -16.60 32.57 7.68
N ILE A 178 -16.94 32.07 6.52
CA ILE A 178 -15.98 31.78 5.46
C ILE A 178 -15.98 33.00 4.55
N ASP A 179 -14.87 33.75 4.50
CA ASP A 179 -14.66 34.79 3.50
C ASP A 179 -14.37 34.10 2.16
N ILE A 180 -15.33 34.21 1.23
CA ILE A 180 -15.28 33.68 -0.13
C ILE A 180 -14.99 34.80 -1.11
#